data_46e239c688a21e55a42c8af6b426387c
#
_entry.id   46e239c688a21e55a42c8af6b426387c
#
_cell.length_a   1.000
_cell.length_b   1.000
_cell.length_c   1.000
_cell.angle_alpha   90.00
_cell.angle_beta   90.00
_cell.angle_gamma   90.00
#
_symmetry.space_group_name_H-M   'P 1'
#
loop_
_entity.id
_entity.type
_entity.pdbx_description
1 polymer ?
#
loop_
_entity_poly.entity_id
_entity_poly.type
_entity_poly.pdbx_seq_one_letter_code
_entity_poly.pdbx_strand_id
1 'polypeptide(L)'
;HQYISIGERTRIAHRCQIQESNHHFIVNMSTRTVKPCTRPISIGRGCWICNSTTLTAGATIPDFCIVASNSLVNGGKNTANAPAGSIIGGIPAKVLSSNENYRIFNPKWEGRLFQWFAQNKNDQYILPQDISVEELVMMKP
;
A
#
# COMPACT_ATOMS: atom_id res chain seq x y z
N HIS A 1 -21.67 4.00 -9.61
CA HIS A 1 -20.85 2.80 -9.56
C HIS A 1 -19.71 2.96 -8.55
N GLN A 2 -19.51 1.93 -7.78
CA GLN A 2 -18.37 1.82 -6.88
C GLN A 2 -17.32 0.93 -7.57
N TYR A 3 -16.06 1.26 -7.43
CA TYR A 3 -14.99 0.56 -8.13
C TYR A 3 -13.73 0.42 -7.28
N ILE A 4 -12.85 -0.45 -7.73
CA ILE A 4 -11.50 -0.62 -7.18
C ILE A 4 -10.52 0.00 -8.17
N SER A 5 -9.71 0.92 -7.69
CA SER A 5 -8.67 1.58 -8.48
C SER A 5 -7.31 1.21 -7.92
N ILE A 6 -6.41 0.75 -8.79
CA ILE A 6 -5.04 0.36 -8.41
C ILE A 6 -4.08 1.09 -9.34
N GLY A 7 -3.19 1.89 -8.77
CA GLY A 7 -2.21 2.64 -9.52
C GLY A 7 -1.13 1.76 -10.17
N GLU A 8 -0.44 2.33 -11.15
CA GLU A 8 0.62 1.63 -11.86
C GLU A 8 1.76 1.22 -10.94
N ARG A 9 2.43 0.13 -11.28
CA ARG A 9 3.59 -0.40 -10.54
C ARG A 9 3.29 -0.77 -9.09
N THR A 10 2.03 -0.90 -8.72
CA THR A 10 1.64 -1.42 -7.41
C THR A 10 1.75 -2.95 -7.43
N ARG A 11 2.32 -3.50 -6.38
CA ARG A 11 2.49 -4.94 -6.20
C ARG A 11 1.57 -5.41 -5.09
N ILE A 12 0.85 -6.47 -5.36
CA ILE A 12 -0.06 -7.10 -4.39
C ILE A 12 0.42 -8.53 -4.20
N ALA A 13 0.84 -8.83 -2.99
CA ALA A 13 1.33 -10.17 -2.65
C ALA A 13 0.17 -11.15 -2.51
N HIS A 14 0.50 -12.41 -2.29
CA HIS A 14 -0.50 -13.48 -2.24
C HIS A 14 -1.44 -13.37 -1.04
N ARG A 15 -2.61 -13.97 -1.17
CA ARG A 15 -3.66 -14.04 -0.14
C ARG A 15 -4.20 -12.69 0.30
N CYS A 16 -4.06 -11.66 -0.53
CA CYS A 16 -4.72 -10.39 -0.26
C CYS A 16 -6.18 -10.44 -0.67
N GLN A 17 -7.04 -9.78 0.10
CA GLN A 17 -8.45 -9.61 -0.22
C GLN A 17 -8.75 -8.13 -0.39
N ILE A 18 -9.44 -7.79 -1.47
CA ILE A 18 -9.85 -6.42 -1.77
C ILE A 18 -11.34 -6.45 -2.04
N GLN A 19 -12.13 -5.89 -1.12
CA GLN A 19 -13.58 -5.97 -1.15
C GLN A 19 -14.20 -4.58 -0.97
N GLU A 20 -14.74 -4.02 -2.04
CA GLU A 20 -15.42 -2.71 -2.00
C GLU A 20 -16.82 -2.79 -1.42
N SER A 21 -17.36 -4.00 -1.22
CA SER A 21 -18.70 -4.19 -0.70
C SER A 21 -18.76 -5.28 0.36
N ASN A 22 -19.51 -5.02 1.41
CA ASN A 22 -19.83 -6.01 2.42
C ASN A 22 -21.07 -6.84 2.05
N HIS A 23 -21.82 -6.43 1.03
CA HIS A 23 -23.07 -7.06 0.55
C HIS A 23 -24.19 -7.10 1.60
N HIS A 24 -23.97 -6.59 2.79
CA HIS A 24 -24.97 -6.51 3.86
C HIS A 24 -25.00 -5.11 4.44
N PHE A 25 -26.18 -4.71 4.88
CA PHE A 25 -26.33 -3.45 5.61
C PHE A 25 -26.37 -3.71 7.09
N ILE A 26 -25.83 -2.78 7.85
CA ILE A 26 -25.96 -2.76 9.30
C ILE A 26 -26.59 -1.46 9.74
N VAL A 27 -27.38 -1.51 10.79
CA VAL A 27 -28.01 -0.35 11.38
C VAL A 27 -27.40 -0.04 12.74
N ASN A 28 -27.06 1.21 12.95
CA ASN A 28 -26.73 1.69 14.29
C ASN A 28 -28.01 1.97 15.04
N MET A 29 -28.37 1.13 16.00
CA MET A 29 -29.64 1.24 16.71
C MET A 29 -29.72 2.48 17.59
N SER A 30 -28.61 3.03 18.04
CA SER A 30 -28.59 4.26 18.86
C SER A 30 -28.96 5.49 18.05
N THR A 31 -28.50 5.59 16.81
CA THR A 31 -28.75 6.74 15.92
C THR A 31 -29.80 6.45 14.87
N ARG A 32 -30.23 5.19 14.73
CA ARG A 32 -31.17 4.71 13.71
C ARG A 32 -30.68 4.93 12.27
N THR A 33 -29.37 4.96 12.08
CA THR A 33 -28.75 5.22 10.79
C THR A 33 -28.17 3.98 10.14
N VAL A 34 -28.22 3.94 8.81
CA VAL A 34 -27.64 2.89 7.98
C VAL A 34 -26.70 3.56 6.97
N LYS A 35 -25.49 3.02 6.84
CA LYS A 35 -24.52 3.52 5.87
C LYS A 35 -24.47 2.63 4.64
N PRO A 36 -23.99 3.14 3.49
CA PRO A 36 -23.78 2.28 2.32
C PRO A 36 -22.84 1.12 2.63
N CYS A 37 -23.17 -0.05 2.08
CA CYS A 37 -22.33 -1.24 2.23
C CYS A 37 -21.22 -1.34 1.17
N THR A 38 -21.25 -0.48 0.17
CA THR A 38 -20.28 -0.44 -0.93
C THR A 38 -19.65 0.95 -0.98
N ARG A 39 -18.31 1.00 -0.99
CA ARG A 39 -17.55 2.23 -1.17
C ARG A 39 -16.28 1.94 -1.97
N PRO A 40 -15.83 2.87 -2.83
CA PRO A 40 -14.67 2.62 -3.66
C PRO A 40 -13.42 2.40 -2.83
N ILE A 41 -12.51 1.57 -3.36
CA ILE A 41 -11.17 1.37 -2.82
C ILE A 41 -10.18 2.01 -3.78
N SER A 42 -9.27 2.79 -3.24
CA SER A 42 -8.24 3.46 -4.03
C SER A 42 -6.86 3.07 -3.49
N ILE A 43 -6.06 2.48 -4.36
CA ILE A 43 -4.66 2.17 -4.07
C ILE A 43 -3.81 2.99 -5.04
N GLY A 44 -2.89 3.78 -4.51
CA GLY A 44 -2.02 4.62 -5.30
C GLY A 44 -1.02 3.83 -6.16
N ARG A 45 -0.15 4.55 -6.83
CA ARG A 45 0.91 3.96 -7.66
C ARG A 45 2.13 3.57 -6.81
N GLY A 46 2.90 2.59 -7.28
CA GLY A 46 4.15 2.19 -6.65
C GLY A 46 4.02 1.67 -5.23
N CYS A 47 2.83 1.23 -4.84
CA CYS A 47 2.58 0.66 -3.53
C CYS A 47 3.02 -0.81 -3.46
N TRP A 48 3.23 -1.28 -2.25
CA TRP A 48 3.43 -2.69 -1.99
C TRP A 48 2.45 -3.14 -0.90
N ILE A 49 1.50 -3.96 -1.30
CA ILE A 49 0.54 -4.56 -0.38
C ILE A 49 1.09 -5.94 -0.04
N CYS A 50 1.58 -6.10 1.18
CA CYS A 50 2.20 -7.35 1.61
C CYS A 50 1.14 -8.44 1.80
N ASN A 51 1.60 -9.69 1.89
CA ASN A 51 0.72 -10.86 1.89
C ASN A 51 -0.32 -10.85 3.02
N SER A 52 -1.45 -11.48 2.75
CA SER A 52 -2.54 -11.70 3.71
C SER A 52 -3.15 -10.40 4.23
N THR A 53 -3.08 -9.33 3.48
CA THR A 53 -3.70 -8.03 3.79
C THR A 53 -5.13 -8.01 3.27
N THR A 54 -6.03 -7.46 4.06
CA THR A 54 -7.43 -7.25 3.68
C THR A 54 -7.71 -5.76 3.58
N LEU A 55 -8.25 -5.35 2.43
CA LEU A 55 -8.75 -3.99 2.22
C LEU A 55 -10.25 -4.06 2.08
N THR A 56 -10.97 -3.27 2.88
CA THR A 56 -12.43 -3.26 2.90
C THR A 56 -12.98 -1.95 2.34
N ALA A 57 -14.30 -1.89 2.20
CA ALA A 57 -15.00 -0.77 1.58
C ALA A 57 -14.48 0.60 2.05
N GLY A 58 -14.12 1.43 1.10
CA GLY A 58 -13.64 2.79 1.34
C GLY A 58 -12.16 2.90 1.68
N ALA A 59 -11.40 1.79 1.68
CA ALA A 59 -9.97 1.85 1.97
C ALA A 59 -9.23 2.72 0.95
N THR A 60 -8.32 3.55 1.43
CA THR A 60 -7.47 4.41 0.60
C THR A 60 -6.01 4.23 1.02
N ILE A 61 -5.17 3.87 0.06
CA ILE A 61 -3.72 3.75 0.23
C ILE A 61 -3.07 4.80 -0.66
N PRO A 62 -2.40 5.80 -0.08
CA PRO A 62 -1.68 6.81 -0.87
C PRO A 62 -0.52 6.22 -1.68
N ASP A 63 -0.01 7.02 -2.63
CA ASP A 63 1.10 6.61 -3.48
C ASP A 63 2.31 6.14 -2.69
N PHE A 64 2.98 5.14 -3.20
CA PHE A 64 4.26 4.61 -2.69
C PHE A 64 4.21 4.03 -1.28
N CYS A 65 3.03 3.87 -0.70
CA CYS A 65 2.90 3.28 0.63
C CYS A 65 3.16 1.78 0.61
N ILE A 66 3.70 1.30 1.71
CA ILE A 66 3.92 -0.12 1.95
C ILE A 66 2.95 -0.55 3.05
N VAL A 67 2.10 -1.52 2.77
CA VAL A 67 1.16 -2.08 3.75
C VAL A 67 1.73 -3.39 4.27
N ALA A 68 1.99 -3.45 5.57
CA ALA A 68 2.58 -4.61 6.22
C ALA A 68 1.67 -5.83 6.14
N SER A 69 2.26 -7.01 6.15
CA SER A 69 1.53 -8.29 6.10
C SER A 69 0.48 -8.40 7.21
N ASN A 70 -0.59 -9.12 6.94
CA ASN A 70 -1.67 -9.38 7.89
C ASN A 70 -2.35 -8.12 8.42
N SER A 71 -2.41 -7.07 7.62
CA SER A 71 -3.08 -5.83 7.99
C SER A 71 -4.53 -5.82 7.53
N LEU A 72 -5.34 -5.03 8.23
CA LEU A 72 -6.72 -4.74 7.83
C LEU A 72 -6.86 -3.24 7.60
N VAL A 73 -6.98 -2.85 6.33
CA VAL A 73 -7.20 -1.46 5.95
C VAL A 73 -8.67 -1.25 5.68
N ASN A 74 -9.31 -0.43 6.49
CA ASN A 74 -10.72 -0.08 6.31
C ASN A 74 -10.85 1.36 5.79
N GLY A 75 -12.08 1.81 5.58
CA GLY A 75 -12.37 3.15 5.07
C GLY A 75 -12.21 4.29 6.06
N GLY A 76 -11.46 4.08 7.14
CA GLY A 76 -11.21 5.11 8.14
C GLY A 76 -10.16 6.13 7.71
N LYS A 77 -10.06 7.22 8.46
CA LYS A 77 -9.13 8.32 8.18
C LYS A 77 -7.66 7.97 8.53
N ASN A 78 -7.44 6.86 9.22
CA ASN A 78 -6.11 6.50 9.75
C ASN A 78 -5.06 6.27 8.66
N THR A 79 -5.48 5.88 7.47
CA THR A 79 -4.56 5.59 6.36
C THR A 79 -4.73 6.55 5.18
N ALA A 80 -5.93 7.14 5.01
CA ALA A 80 -6.26 7.94 3.83
C ALA A 80 -5.37 9.18 3.67
N ASN A 81 -4.91 9.75 4.78
CA ASN A 81 -4.09 10.96 4.80
C ASN A 81 -2.61 10.68 5.07
N ALA A 82 -2.19 9.43 4.98
CA ALA A 82 -0.78 9.08 5.13
C ALA A 82 0.06 9.77 4.05
N PRO A 83 1.23 10.34 4.40
CA PRO A 83 2.14 10.83 3.38
C PRO A 83 2.57 9.74 2.42
N ALA A 84 2.87 10.11 1.18
CA ALA A 84 3.42 9.16 0.21
C ALA A 84 4.68 8.49 0.78
N GLY A 85 4.84 7.20 0.51
CA GLY A 85 5.99 6.45 1.00
C GLY A 85 5.95 6.09 2.47
N SER A 86 4.77 6.15 3.10
CA SER A 86 4.57 5.70 4.48
C SER A 86 4.52 4.17 4.58
N ILE A 87 4.82 3.65 5.75
CA ILE A 87 4.51 2.26 6.11
C ILE A 87 3.23 2.26 6.93
N ILE A 88 2.30 1.43 6.49
CA ILE A 88 0.96 1.28 7.08
C ILE A 88 0.84 -0.17 7.55
N GLY A 89 0.25 -0.40 8.72
CA GLY A 89 0.05 -1.77 9.18
C GLY A 89 -0.79 -1.88 10.42
N GLY A 90 -1.19 -3.09 10.71
CA GLY A 90 -1.96 -3.45 11.90
C GLY A 90 -3.43 -3.75 11.62
N ILE A 91 -4.18 -4.04 12.67
CA ILE A 91 -5.61 -4.35 12.67
C ILE A 91 -6.30 -3.53 13.77
N PRO A 92 -7.00 -2.45 13.47
CA PRO A 92 -7.06 -1.75 12.19
C PRO A 92 -5.71 -1.11 11.82
N ALA A 93 -5.46 -0.98 10.52
CA ALA A 93 -4.20 -0.43 10.04
C ALA A 93 -4.05 1.05 10.41
N LYS A 94 -2.83 1.42 10.72
CA LYS A 94 -2.42 2.77 11.08
C LYS A 94 -1.11 3.10 10.38
N VAL A 95 -0.76 4.37 10.33
CA VAL A 95 0.56 4.80 9.86
C VAL A 95 1.60 4.41 10.91
N LEU A 96 2.52 3.53 10.54
CA LEU A 96 3.60 3.06 11.41
C LEU A 96 4.85 3.91 11.26
N SER A 97 5.12 4.39 10.04
CA SER A 97 6.26 5.24 9.73
C SER A 97 5.89 6.16 8.58
N SER A 98 6.14 7.45 8.73
CA SER A 98 5.80 8.45 7.71
C SER A 98 6.94 9.42 7.39
N ASN A 99 8.07 9.36 8.11
CA ASN A 99 9.14 10.33 8.00
C ASN A 99 10.23 9.93 7.00
N GLU A 100 10.33 8.64 6.68
CA GLU A 100 11.42 8.08 5.89
C GLU A 100 11.18 8.17 4.38
N ASN A 101 9.93 8.29 3.95
CA ASN A 101 9.58 8.41 2.53
C ASN A 101 10.11 7.23 1.70
N TYR A 102 9.66 6.02 2.03
CA TYR A 102 10.12 4.79 1.39
C TYR A 102 9.65 4.65 -0.06
N ARG A 103 10.41 3.91 -0.84
CA ARG A 103 10.07 3.50 -2.21
C ARG A 103 10.48 2.05 -2.42
N ILE A 104 9.69 1.30 -3.18
CA ILE A 104 10.11 -0.02 -3.65
C ILE A 104 10.78 0.13 -5.01
N PHE A 105 11.81 -0.67 -5.24
CA PHE A 105 12.52 -0.66 -6.50
C PHE A 105 11.76 -1.41 -7.59
N ASN A 106 12.01 -1.04 -8.84
CA ASN A 106 11.58 -1.86 -9.96
C ASN A 106 12.41 -3.16 -10.04
N PRO A 107 11.94 -4.19 -10.79
CA PRO A 107 12.63 -5.49 -10.82
C PRO A 107 14.07 -5.42 -11.36
N LYS A 108 14.37 -4.50 -12.27
CA LYS A 108 15.71 -4.34 -12.82
C LYS A 108 16.69 -3.91 -11.73
N TRP A 109 16.31 -2.94 -10.94
CA TRP A 109 17.11 -2.48 -9.80
C TRP A 109 17.20 -3.54 -8.71
N GLU A 110 16.13 -4.26 -8.44
CA GLU A 110 16.17 -5.37 -7.47
C GLU A 110 17.18 -6.42 -7.87
N GLY A 111 17.22 -6.79 -9.15
CA GLY A 111 18.24 -7.72 -9.65
C GLY A 111 19.67 -7.25 -9.41
N ARG A 112 19.93 -5.97 -9.64
CA ARG A 112 21.24 -5.37 -9.36
C ARG A 112 21.59 -5.42 -7.87
N LEU A 113 20.63 -5.13 -7.02
CA LEU A 113 20.83 -5.13 -5.57
C LEU A 113 21.04 -6.54 -5.03
N PHE A 114 20.34 -7.53 -5.53
CA PHE A 114 20.59 -8.94 -5.18
C PHE A 114 22.03 -9.33 -5.49
N GLN A 115 22.54 -8.97 -6.66
CA GLN A 115 23.92 -9.25 -7.03
C GLN A 115 24.91 -8.50 -6.16
N TRP A 116 24.64 -7.22 -5.89
CA TRP A 116 25.53 -6.41 -5.06
C TRP A 116 25.64 -6.97 -3.65
N PHE A 117 24.53 -7.30 -3.00
CA PHE A 117 24.55 -7.85 -1.64
C PHE A 117 25.14 -9.26 -1.60
N ALA A 118 25.04 -10.04 -2.68
CA ALA A 118 25.69 -11.34 -2.76
C ALA A 118 27.22 -11.23 -2.83
N GLN A 119 27.75 -10.15 -3.40
CA GLN A 119 29.19 -9.92 -3.59
C GLN A 119 29.80 -9.07 -2.48
N ASN A 120 29.02 -8.34 -1.72
CA ASN A 120 29.45 -7.39 -0.71
C ASN A 120 28.87 -7.77 0.64
N LYS A 121 29.71 -7.94 1.65
CA LYS A 121 29.30 -8.28 3.02
C LYS A 121 28.88 -7.05 3.81
N ASN A 122 28.24 -6.10 3.16
CA ASN A 122 27.68 -4.93 3.82
C ASN A 122 26.20 -5.16 4.09
N ASP A 123 25.69 -4.55 5.13
CA ASP A 123 24.27 -4.57 5.47
C ASP A 123 23.50 -3.39 4.88
N GLN A 124 24.19 -2.49 4.18
CA GLN A 124 23.59 -1.30 3.55
C GLN A 124 24.19 -1.04 2.18
N TYR A 125 23.33 -0.60 1.27
CA TYR A 125 23.70 -0.03 -0.02
C TYR A 125 23.32 1.44 -0.01
N ILE A 126 24.25 2.31 -0.36
CA ILE A 126 23.98 3.76 -0.42
C ILE A 126 23.67 4.13 -1.87
N LEU A 127 22.46 4.61 -2.11
CA LEU A 127 22.03 5.01 -3.43
C LEU A 127 22.75 6.28 -3.89
N PRO A 128 23.34 6.31 -5.11
CA PRO A 128 23.92 7.54 -5.65
C PRO A 128 22.87 8.65 -5.79
N GLN A 129 23.28 9.89 -5.50
CA GLN A 129 22.37 11.03 -5.50
C GLN A 129 21.92 11.48 -6.90
N ASP A 130 22.65 11.10 -7.94
CA ASP A 130 22.37 11.46 -9.32
C ASP A 130 21.27 10.59 -9.97
N ILE A 131 20.77 9.58 -9.29
CA ILE A 131 19.72 8.70 -9.79
C ILE A 131 18.36 9.22 -9.32
N SER A 132 17.45 9.44 -10.26
CA SER A 132 16.11 9.90 -9.93
C SER A 132 15.27 8.78 -9.30
N VAL A 133 14.38 9.16 -8.40
CA VAL A 133 13.43 8.23 -7.79
C VAL A 133 12.54 7.57 -8.86
N GLU A 134 12.19 8.30 -9.91
CA GLU A 134 11.38 7.75 -11.01
C GLU A 134 12.08 6.59 -11.71
N GLU A 135 13.39 6.65 -11.90
CA GLU A 135 14.15 5.53 -12.49
C GLU A 135 14.17 4.31 -11.61
N LEU A 136 14.09 4.49 -10.31
CA LEU A 136 14.16 3.39 -9.33
C LEU A 136 12.85 2.62 -9.23
N VAL A 137 11.74 3.34 -9.30
CA VAL A 137 10.40 2.79 -9.05
C VAL A 137 9.73 2.40 -10.36
N MET A 138 9.80 3.28 -11.36
CA MET A 138 9.12 3.10 -12.62
C MET A 138 10.05 2.47 -13.64
N MET A 139 9.56 1.46 -14.36
CA MET A 139 10.25 0.94 -15.53
C MET A 139 9.81 1.79 -16.72
N LYS A 140 10.71 2.58 -17.28
CA LYS A 140 10.44 3.21 -18.55
C LYS A 140 10.42 2.13 -19.64
N PRO A 141 9.45 2.20 -20.57
CA PRO A 141 9.43 1.28 -21.70
C PRO A 141 10.68 1.38 -22.54
#